data_7ab85bc5ed56d7ac8107658e2603a98e
#
_entry.id   7ab85bc5ed56d7ac8107658e2603a98e
#
_cell.length_a   1.000
_cell.length_b   1.000
_cell.length_c   1.000
_cell.angle_alpha   90.00
_cell.angle_beta   90.00
_cell.angle_gamma   90.00
#
_symmetry.space_group_name_H-M   'P 1'
#
loop_
_entity.id
_entity.type
_entity.pdbx_description
1 polymer ?
#
loop_
_entity_poly.entity_id
_entity_poly.type
_entity_poly.pdbx_seq_one_letter_code
_entity_poly.pdbx_strand_id
1 'polypeptide(L)'
;MTPLFLVITENKAFAQLCRKSLTNAGFQSSKLASACLSNGRKSVTALSPDYVLLDGDCQDNMDDYIISLAPRYSVPIIYLTIQHNNKYPMMQAGAIDVVYKPDGTPSDNERFQKRFAESIQRLEKARVNSVVHIPAINTSRIIAIGGSTGSTEALKAILKALRHDLPPVVAVLHMPAGYTRIYAEQLCTETGHNVVEAKSGLYLSQGMVVIAQGGQHLRLFRDKKGYFVTSEAGVKVSGHCPSVDVLFDSVAYSAKRNAIGVILTGMGCDGAKGMLNMKKMGAYNIGQDAESSIVYGMPKAAYENGSVSKQCPLDKIAQEIHYRIDSGL
;
A
#
# COMPACT_ATOMS: atom_id res chain seq x y z
N MET A 1 2.42 19.52 -19.20
CA MET A 1 1.07 19.02 -19.62
C MET A 1 0.03 19.72 -18.78
N THR A 2 -1.12 20.07 -19.34
CA THR A 2 -2.22 20.69 -18.61
C THR A 2 -2.95 19.63 -17.81
N PRO A 3 -3.07 19.73 -16.48
CA PRO A 3 -3.68 18.69 -15.66
C PRO A 3 -5.18 18.54 -15.94
N LEU A 4 -5.66 17.29 -15.90
CA LEU A 4 -7.08 16.94 -16.01
C LEU A 4 -7.64 16.68 -14.62
N PHE A 5 -8.62 17.47 -14.22
CA PHE A 5 -9.39 17.27 -12.99
C PHE A 5 -10.72 16.58 -13.30
N LEU A 6 -11.10 15.60 -12.49
CA LEU A 6 -12.44 15.00 -12.52
C LEU A 6 -13.17 15.36 -11.22
N VAL A 7 -14.26 16.10 -11.33
CA VAL A 7 -15.18 16.34 -10.21
C VAL A 7 -16.24 15.27 -10.18
N ILE A 8 -16.36 14.56 -9.07
CA ILE A 8 -17.42 13.57 -8.85
C ILE A 8 -18.42 14.18 -7.87
N THR A 9 -19.61 14.57 -8.39
CA THR A 9 -20.66 15.23 -7.63
C THR A 9 -22.00 15.11 -8.34
N GLU A 10 -23.08 15.09 -7.58
CA GLU A 10 -24.46 15.24 -8.07
C GLU A 10 -24.87 16.73 -8.17
N ASN A 11 -24.07 17.63 -7.61
CA ASN A 11 -24.39 19.06 -7.52
C ASN A 11 -23.68 19.86 -8.62
N LYS A 12 -24.43 20.32 -9.61
CA LYS A 12 -23.92 21.13 -10.74
C LYS A 12 -23.32 22.47 -10.28
N ALA A 13 -23.91 23.13 -9.27
CA ALA A 13 -23.39 24.38 -8.75
C ALA A 13 -22.03 24.18 -8.07
N PHE A 14 -21.87 23.06 -7.36
CA PHE A 14 -20.58 22.71 -6.76
C PHE A 14 -19.50 22.41 -7.81
N ALA A 15 -19.84 21.71 -8.90
CA ALA A 15 -18.90 21.52 -10.02
C ALA A 15 -18.43 22.87 -10.62
N GLN A 16 -19.34 23.85 -10.73
CA GLN A 16 -18.98 25.21 -11.18
C GLN A 16 -18.09 25.95 -10.17
N LEU A 17 -18.35 25.78 -8.86
CA LEU A 17 -17.49 26.34 -7.81
C LEU A 17 -16.07 25.77 -7.89
N CYS A 18 -15.92 24.46 -8.06
CA CYS A 18 -14.63 23.80 -8.26
C CYS A 18 -13.90 24.40 -9.49
N ARG A 19 -14.60 24.57 -10.61
CA ARG A 19 -14.03 25.19 -11.81
C ARG A 19 -13.51 26.60 -11.55
N LYS A 20 -14.31 27.46 -10.90
CA LYS A 20 -13.93 28.83 -10.55
C LYS A 20 -12.72 28.83 -9.60
N SER A 21 -12.73 27.95 -8.62
CA SER A 21 -11.63 27.84 -7.65
C SER A 21 -10.32 27.37 -8.29
N LEU A 22 -10.37 26.44 -9.24
CA LEU A 22 -9.20 26.03 -10.04
C LEU A 22 -8.65 27.18 -10.87
N THR A 23 -9.51 27.97 -11.53
CA THR A 23 -9.10 29.15 -12.29
C THR A 23 -8.41 30.18 -11.38
N ASN A 24 -8.98 30.46 -10.20
CA ASN A 24 -8.41 31.39 -9.23
C ASN A 24 -7.08 30.88 -8.63
N ALA A 25 -6.90 29.55 -8.57
CA ALA A 25 -5.65 28.92 -8.12
C ALA A 25 -4.54 28.89 -9.20
N GLY A 26 -4.77 29.48 -10.37
CA GLY A 26 -3.79 29.55 -11.47
C GLY A 26 -3.90 28.41 -12.49
N PHE A 27 -4.91 27.53 -12.38
CA PHE A 27 -5.14 26.41 -13.32
C PHE A 27 -6.12 26.78 -14.44
N GLN A 28 -5.95 27.94 -15.05
CA GLN A 28 -6.86 28.49 -16.08
C GLN A 28 -7.02 27.58 -17.31
N SER A 29 -5.96 26.86 -17.67
CA SER A 29 -5.96 25.95 -18.83
C SER A 29 -6.33 24.51 -18.46
N SER A 30 -6.63 24.22 -17.18
CA SER A 30 -6.94 22.84 -16.76
C SER A 30 -8.23 22.35 -17.39
N LYS A 31 -8.22 21.07 -17.79
CA LYS A 31 -9.43 20.39 -18.23
C LYS A 31 -10.21 19.94 -16.98
N LEU A 32 -11.49 20.27 -16.91
CA LEU A 32 -12.40 19.81 -15.86
C LEU A 32 -13.52 18.99 -16.47
N ALA A 33 -13.53 17.68 -16.16
CA ALA A 33 -14.67 16.80 -16.39
C ALA A 33 -15.52 16.70 -15.13
N SER A 34 -16.81 16.39 -15.26
CA SER A 34 -17.68 16.10 -14.14
C SER A 34 -18.44 14.79 -14.36
N ALA A 35 -18.65 14.06 -13.29
CA ALA A 35 -19.40 12.81 -13.30
C ALA A 35 -20.27 12.72 -12.05
N CYS A 36 -21.41 12.00 -12.14
CA CYS A 36 -22.20 11.60 -10.98
C CYS A 36 -21.51 10.43 -10.25
N LEU A 37 -21.86 10.18 -9.01
CA LEU A 37 -21.30 9.08 -8.20
C LEU A 37 -21.45 7.73 -8.88
N SER A 38 -22.60 7.43 -9.47
CA SER A 38 -22.88 6.18 -10.16
C SER A 38 -21.94 5.91 -11.35
N ASN A 39 -21.45 6.95 -12.01
CA ASN A 39 -20.55 6.87 -13.16
C ASN A 39 -19.10 7.26 -12.83
N GLY A 40 -18.82 7.74 -11.64
CA GLY A 40 -17.51 8.25 -11.24
C GLY A 40 -16.36 7.26 -11.49
N ARG A 41 -16.53 5.99 -11.10
CA ARG A 41 -15.55 4.93 -11.34
C ARG A 41 -15.27 4.69 -12.82
N LYS A 42 -16.31 4.66 -13.66
CA LYS A 42 -16.18 4.51 -15.11
C LYS A 42 -15.46 5.72 -15.72
N SER A 43 -15.79 6.91 -15.23
CA SER A 43 -15.16 8.15 -15.69
C SER A 43 -13.67 8.23 -15.32
N VAL A 44 -13.27 7.78 -14.12
CA VAL A 44 -11.85 7.67 -13.74
C VAL A 44 -11.11 6.74 -14.68
N THR A 45 -11.70 5.57 -15.02
CA THR A 45 -11.08 4.61 -15.95
C THR A 45 -10.97 5.17 -17.36
N ALA A 46 -12.02 5.82 -17.86
CA ALA A 46 -12.08 6.29 -19.24
C ALA A 46 -11.23 7.54 -19.48
N LEU A 47 -11.15 8.43 -18.51
CA LEU A 47 -10.51 9.74 -18.64
C LEU A 47 -9.07 9.76 -18.10
N SER A 48 -8.71 8.81 -17.22
CA SER A 48 -7.41 8.77 -16.52
C SER A 48 -7.02 10.16 -15.97
N PRO A 49 -7.85 10.78 -15.10
CA PRO A 49 -7.61 12.13 -14.62
C PRO A 49 -6.34 12.20 -13.77
N ASP A 50 -5.70 13.36 -13.76
CA ASP A 50 -4.56 13.64 -12.87
C ASP A 50 -4.99 13.80 -11.42
N TYR A 51 -6.22 14.29 -11.19
CA TYR A 51 -6.81 14.53 -9.86
C TYR A 51 -8.31 14.24 -9.85
N VAL A 52 -8.79 13.70 -8.74
CA VAL A 52 -10.22 13.57 -8.44
C VAL A 52 -10.61 14.52 -7.32
N LEU A 53 -11.61 15.34 -7.56
CA LEU A 53 -12.29 16.18 -6.59
C LEU A 53 -13.60 15.51 -6.23
N LEU A 54 -13.67 14.91 -5.03
CA LEU A 54 -14.81 14.10 -4.61
C LEU A 54 -15.71 14.87 -3.67
N ASP A 55 -16.95 15.04 -4.05
CA ASP A 55 -17.99 15.63 -3.22
C ASP A 55 -18.45 14.66 -2.13
N GLY A 56 -18.09 14.94 -0.90
CA GLY A 56 -18.32 14.08 0.25
C GLY A 56 -19.71 14.13 0.84
N ASP A 57 -20.55 15.06 0.39
CA ASP A 57 -21.88 15.25 0.94
C ASP A 57 -22.99 14.71 0.02
N CYS A 58 -22.62 13.91 -0.99
CA CYS A 58 -23.57 13.35 -1.95
C CYS A 58 -24.33 12.13 -1.42
N GLN A 59 -23.73 11.36 -0.50
CA GLN A 59 -24.36 10.18 0.12
C GLN A 59 -23.66 9.80 1.43
N ASP A 60 -24.27 8.91 2.19
CA ASP A 60 -23.65 8.24 3.34
C ASP A 60 -22.60 7.22 2.87
N ASN A 61 -21.61 6.89 3.73
CA ASN A 61 -20.55 5.91 3.47
C ASN A 61 -19.61 6.26 2.31
N MET A 62 -19.17 7.50 2.24
CA MET A 62 -18.21 7.96 1.22
C MET A 62 -16.80 7.38 1.38
N ASP A 63 -16.46 6.86 2.55
CA ASP A 63 -15.23 6.11 2.81
C ASP A 63 -15.11 4.86 1.93
N ASP A 64 -16.17 4.05 1.84
CA ASP A 64 -16.21 2.90 0.93
C ASP A 64 -16.04 3.31 -0.54
N TYR A 65 -16.56 4.47 -0.91
CA TYR A 65 -16.40 4.99 -2.26
C TYR A 65 -14.95 5.40 -2.54
N ILE A 66 -14.29 6.11 -1.60
CA ILE A 66 -12.87 6.48 -1.69
C ILE A 66 -12.00 5.22 -1.74
N ILE A 67 -12.22 4.25 -0.84
CA ILE A 67 -11.50 2.97 -0.81
C ILE A 67 -11.62 2.24 -2.15
N SER A 68 -12.75 2.38 -2.83
CA SER A 68 -12.94 1.78 -4.15
C SER A 68 -12.22 2.48 -5.30
N LEU A 69 -11.88 3.76 -5.13
CA LEU A 69 -11.19 4.57 -6.14
C LEU A 69 -9.67 4.63 -5.92
N ALA A 70 -9.24 4.98 -4.72
CA ALA A 70 -7.86 5.31 -4.42
C ALA A 70 -6.87 4.16 -4.73
N PRO A 71 -7.07 2.91 -4.26
CA PRO A 71 -6.12 1.83 -4.51
C PRO A 71 -6.13 1.33 -5.95
N ARG A 72 -7.26 1.47 -6.65
CA ARG A 72 -7.45 0.87 -7.98
C ARG A 72 -6.89 1.73 -9.11
N TYR A 73 -6.88 3.03 -8.93
CA TYR A 73 -6.56 3.98 -10.02
C TYR A 73 -5.34 4.82 -9.76
N SER A 74 -4.73 4.74 -8.57
CA SER A 74 -3.55 5.54 -8.15
C SER A 74 -3.71 7.04 -8.43
N VAL A 75 -4.96 7.52 -8.45
CA VAL A 75 -5.29 8.91 -8.71
C VAL A 75 -5.44 9.67 -7.39
N PRO A 76 -4.78 10.82 -7.24
CA PRO A 76 -4.92 11.66 -6.06
C PRO A 76 -6.36 12.14 -5.86
N ILE A 77 -6.94 11.86 -4.69
CA ILE A 77 -8.31 12.24 -4.35
C ILE A 77 -8.29 13.35 -3.31
N ILE A 78 -8.91 14.50 -3.62
CA ILE A 78 -9.22 15.55 -2.66
C ILE A 78 -10.69 15.40 -2.27
N TYR A 79 -10.93 15.19 -0.99
CA TYR A 79 -12.28 15.05 -0.44
C TYR A 79 -12.83 16.41 0.00
N LEU A 80 -14.02 16.76 -0.45
CA LEU A 80 -14.64 18.06 -0.24
C LEU A 80 -15.95 17.87 0.52
N THR A 81 -16.07 18.41 1.74
CA THR A 81 -17.22 18.18 2.62
C THR A 81 -17.56 19.38 3.49
N ILE A 82 -18.82 19.50 3.92
CA ILE A 82 -19.25 20.44 4.96
C ILE A 82 -19.01 19.88 6.38
N GLN A 83 -18.76 18.58 6.53
CA GLN A 83 -18.66 17.90 7.82
C GLN A 83 -17.26 18.02 8.40
N HIS A 84 -17.09 18.78 9.49
CA HIS A 84 -15.79 19.04 10.11
C HIS A 84 -15.15 17.83 10.82
N ASN A 85 -15.90 16.78 11.11
CA ASN A 85 -15.42 15.61 11.87
C ASN A 85 -14.86 14.48 10.98
N ASN A 86 -14.91 14.61 9.64
CA ASN A 86 -14.60 13.52 8.70
C ASN A 86 -13.17 13.55 8.16
N LYS A 87 -12.30 14.47 8.62
CA LYS A 87 -10.96 14.59 8.03
C LYS A 87 -10.14 13.32 8.20
N TYR A 88 -10.07 12.79 9.41
CA TYR A 88 -9.21 11.63 9.70
C TYR A 88 -9.71 10.33 9.03
N PRO A 89 -11.00 9.96 9.11
CA PRO A 89 -11.53 8.81 8.41
C PRO A 89 -11.32 8.85 6.90
N MET A 90 -11.52 10.01 6.27
CA MET A 90 -11.39 10.14 4.81
C MET A 90 -9.94 10.05 4.33
N MET A 91 -9.00 10.57 5.11
CA MET A 91 -7.57 10.37 4.81
C MET A 91 -7.14 8.91 4.98
N GLN A 92 -7.67 8.20 5.98
CA GLN A 92 -7.45 6.77 6.13
C GLN A 92 -8.07 5.94 4.99
N ALA A 93 -9.20 6.38 4.45
CA ALA A 93 -9.83 5.75 3.27
C ALA A 93 -9.03 5.95 1.98
N GLY A 94 -8.06 6.87 1.96
CA GLY A 94 -7.17 7.09 0.82
C GLY A 94 -7.31 8.46 0.15
N ALA A 95 -8.06 9.41 0.75
CA ALA A 95 -8.02 10.80 0.31
C ALA A 95 -6.67 11.42 0.70
N ILE A 96 -6.08 12.19 -0.21
CA ILE A 96 -4.79 12.85 0.06
C ILE A 96 -4.96 14.11 0.90
N ASP A 97 -6.08 14.82 0.71
CA ASP A 97 -6.42 15.98 1.52
C ASP A 97 -7.93 16.10 1.67
N VAL A 98 -8.36 16.80 2.72
CA VAL A 98 -9.77 17.10 3.00
C VAL A 98 -9.92 18.62 3.09
N VAL A 99 -10.75 19.16 2.21
CA VAL A 99 -11.05 20.59 2.15
C VAL A 99 -12.52 20.83 2.49
N TYR A 100 -12.78 21.72 3.43
CA TYR A 100 -14.15 22.02 3.84
C TYR A 100 -14.83 22.97 2.85
N LYS A 101 -16.02 22.60 2.41
CA LYS A 101 -16.87 23.42 1.53
C LYS A 101 -17.35 24.68 2.25
N PRO A 102 -17.62 25.75 1.51
CA PRO A 102 -18.13 26.98 2.10
C PRO A 102 -19.59 26.81 2.55
N ASP A 103 -19.94 27.48 3.63
CA ASP A 103 -21.32 27.58 4.19
C ASP A 103 -22.23 28.56 3.44
N GLY A 104 -21.72 29.25 2.42
CA GLY A 104 -22.43 30.21 1.59
C GLY A 104 -22.16 31.67 1.95
N THR A 105 -21.44 31.94 3.04
CA THR A 105 -21.03 33.33 3.35
C THR A 105 -19.86 33.79 2.47
N PRO A 106 -19.76 35.10 2.11
CA PRO A 106 -18.66 35.61 1.29
C PRO A 106 -17.28 35.36 1.89
N SER A 107 -17.13 35.56 3.21
CA SER A 107 -15.87 35.34 3.93
C SER A 107 -15.45 33.88 3.95
N ASP A 108 -16.39 32.95 3.99
CA ASP A 108 -16.10 31.51 3.97
C ASP A 108 -15.80 31.02 2.56
N ASN A 109 -16.39 31.61 1.54
CA ASN A 109 -16.02 31.38 0.14
C ASN A 109 -14.56 31.75 -0.13
N GLU A 110 -14.05 32.86 0.40
CA GLU A 110 -12.65 33.26 0.26
C GLU A 110 -11.72 32.29 0.99
N ARG A 111 -12.09 31.86 2.21
CA ARG A 111 -11.35 30.84 2.98
C ARG A 111 -11.31 29.52 2.25
N PHE A 112 -12.44 29.07 1.68
CA PHE A 112 -12.50 27.87 0.88
C PHE A 112 -11.55 27.96 -0.32
N GLN A 113 -11.64 29.04 -1.11
CA GLN A 113 -10.80 29.23 -2.29
C GLN A 113 -9.31 29.20 -1.94
N LYS A 114 -8.90 29.85 -0.84
CA LYS A 114 -7.52 29.85 -0.35
C LYS A 114 -7.06 28.44 0.02
N ARG A 115 -7.82 27.73 0.86
CA ARG A 115 -7.49 26.35 1.29
C ARG A 115 -7.49 25.36 0.12
N PHE A 116 -8.42 25.50 -0.80
CA PHE A 116 -8.49 24.69 -2.00
C PHE A 116 -7.26 24.90 -2.89
N ALA A 117 -6.87 26.15 -3.12
CA ALA A 117 -5.68 26.51 -3.87
C ALA A 117 -4.39 25.97 -3.21
N GLU A 118 -4.26 26.12 -1.88
CA GLU A 118 -3.14 25.60 -1.11
C GLU A 118 -3.05 24.07 -1.18
N SER A 119 -4.20 23.38 -1.13
CA SER A 119 -4.27 21.93 -1.27
C SER A 119 -3.77 21.47 -2.64
N ILE A 120 -4.29 22.08 -3.72
CA ILE A 120 -3.86 21.76 -5.09
C ILE A 120 -2.37 22.10 -5.30
N GLN A 121 -1.91 23.25 -4.84
CA GLN A 121 -0.49 23.64 -4.98
C GLN A 121 0.46 22.73 -4.21
N ARG A 122 0.06 22.25 -3.01
CA ARG A 122 0.84 21.25 -2.28
C ARG A 122 0.95 19.95 -3.05
N LEU A 123 -0.13 19.50 -3.66
CA LEU A 123 -0.14 18.29 -4.49
C LEU A 123 0.70 18.45 -5.75
N GLU A 124 0.62 19.59 -6.42
CA GLU A 124 1.48 19.90 -7.57
C GLU A 124 2.96 19.96 -7.17
N LYS A 125 3.30 20.62 -6.06
CA LYS A 125 4.68 20.63 -5.53
C LYS A 125 5.15 19.24 -5.13
N ALA A 126 4.29 18.46 -4.49
CA ALA A 126 4.58 17.05 -4.18
C ALA A 126 4.76 16.24 -5.47
N ARG A 127 3.99 16.50 -6.52
CA ARG A 127 4.14 15.90 -7.85
C ARG A 127 5.41 16.36 -8.56
N VAL A 128 5.79 17.61 -8.46
CA VAL A 128 7.03 18.15 -9.05
C VAL A 128 8.26 17.69 -8.27
N ASN A 129 8.17 17.58 -6.95
CA ASN A 129 9.22 17.02 -6.10
C ASN A 129 9.18 15.47 -6.07
N SER A 130 8.04 14.88 -6.37
CA SER A 130 7.80 13.47 -6.67
C SER A 130 7.62 13.24 -8.18
N VAL A 131 8.36 13.97 -9.02
CA VAL A 131 8.95 13.40 -10.24
C VAL A 131 10.17 12.58 -9.77
N VAL A 132 10.03 11.85 -8.76
CA VAL A 132 10.14 10.41 -8.85
C VAL A 132 9.17 10.04 -9.97
N HIS A 133 9.71 9.96 -11.19
CA HIS A 133 9.26 8.99 -12.13
C HIS A 133 8.76 7.82 -11.30
N ILE A 134 7.41 7.66 -11.15
CA ILE A 134 6.86 6.34 -11.06
C ILE A 134 6.95 5.89 -12.50
N PRO A 135 8.05 5.21 -12.89
CA PRO A 135 7.97 4.42 -14.08
C PRO A 135 6.71 3.59 -13.83
N ALA A 136 5.95 3.26 -14.84
CA ALA A 136 5.18 2.03 -14.83
C ALA A 136 6.22 0.93 -14.61
N ILE A 137 6.75 0.84 -13.40
CA ILE A 137 7.65 -0.20 -12.96
C ILE A 137 6.69 -1.37 -12.83
N ASN A 138 6.65 -2.09 -13.91
CA ASN A 138 6.52 -3.52 -13.87
C ASN A 138 7.41 -3.96 -12.71
N THR A 139 6.87 -3.97 -11.50
CA THR A 139 7.57 -4.45 -10.31
C THR A 139 7.74 -5.92 -10.57
N SER A 140 8.79 -6.23 -11.36
CA SER A 140 9.13 -7.61 -11.65
C SER A 140 9.56 -8.34 -10.39
N ARG A 141 9.85 -7.59 -9.32
CA ARG A 141 10.38 -8.10 -8.04
C ARG A 141 9.35 -8.00 -6.92
N ILE A 142 9.52 -8.85 -5.93
CA ILE A 142 8.70 -8.91 -4.71
C ILE A 142 9.59 -9.24 -3.50
N ILE A 143 9.28 -8.69 -2.34
CA ILE A 143 9.88 -9.04 -1.07
C ILE A 143 8.82 -9.79 -0.25
N ALA A 144 9.13 -11.01 0.18
CA ALA A 144 8.23 -11.82 1.00
C ALA A 144 8.85 -12.03 2.38
N ILE A 145 8.12 -11.69 3.44
CA ILE A 145 8.61 -11.74 4.82
C ILE A 145 7.73 -12.67 5.65
N GLY A 146 8.36 -13.55 6.42
CA GLY A 146 7.67 -14.44 7.36
C GLY A 146 8.26 -14.38 8.75
N GLY A 147 7.43 -14.51 9.79
CA GLY A 147 7.89 -14.51 11.16
C GLY A 147 6.79 -14.82 12.18
N SER A 148 7.20 -14.93 13.47
CA SER A 148 6.30 -15.22 14.58
C SER A 148 6.70 -14.43 15.84
N THR A 149 7.03 -15.07 16.92
CA THR A 149 7.41 -14.42 18.19
C THR A 149 8.54 -13.42 18.00
N GLY A 150 8.30 -12.14 18.30
CA GLY A 150 9.24 -11.04 18.14
C GLY A 150 9.31 -10.44 16.72
N SER A 151 8.60 -11.02 15.76
CA SER A 151 8.65 -10.57 14.34
C SER A 151 7.94 -9.24 14.09
N THR A 152 7.02 -8.81 14.95
CA THR A 152 6.37 -7.50 14.84
C THR A 152 7.37 -6.36 15.01
N GLU A 153 8.20 -6.41 16.02
CA GLU A 153 9.27 -5.42 16.24
C GLU A 153 10.36 -5.56 15.18
N ALA A 154 10.70 -6.80 14.79
CA ALA A 154 11.68 -7.04 13.75
C ALA A 154 11.24 -6.47 12.38
N LEU A 155 9.98 -6.69 11.95
CA LEU A 155 9.45 -6.11 10.73
C LEU A 155 9.43 -4.58 10.78
N LYS A 156 9.01 -4.02 11.92
CA LYS A 156 9.02 -2.56 12.12
C LYS A 156 10.44 -1.98 11.97
N ALA A 157 11.44 -2.61 12.58
CA ALA A 157 12.84 -2.18 12.46
C ALA A 157 13.34 -2.24 11.00
N ILE A 158 13.00 -3.30 10.27
CA ILE A 158 13.33 -3.44 8.85
C ILE A 158 12.65 -2.34 8.04
N LEU A 159 11.34 -2.12 8.18
CA LEU A 159 10.60 -1.12 7.43
C LEU A 159 11.12 0.30 7.68
N LYS A 160 11.50 0.64 8.93
CA LYS A 160 12.13 1.95 9.23
C LYS A 160 13.46 2.17 8.50
N ALA A 161 14.17 1.11 8.16
CA ALA A 161 15.44 1.17 7.43
C ALA A 161 15.29 0.99 5.91
N LEU A 162 14.12 0.54 5.43
CA LEU A 162 13.86 0.36 4.01
C LEU A 162 13.48 1.69 3.33
N ARG A 163 13.94 1.87 2.09
CA ARG A 163 13.52 2.99 1.23
C ARG A 163 12.07 2.80 0.78
N HIS A 164 11.36 3.91 0.56
CA HIS A 164 9.95 3.88 0.12
C HIS A 164 9.76 3.52 -1.36
N ASP A 165 10.82 3.52 -2.15
CA ASP A 165 10.81 3.22 -3.60
C ASP A 165 11.13 1.75 -3.93
N LEU A 166 11.04 0.84 -2.96
CA LEU A 166 11.33 -0.58 -3.13
C LEU A 166 10.18 -1.36 -3.79
N PRO A 167 10.49 -2.58 -4.30
CA PRO A 167 9.45 -3.52 -4.68
C PRO A 167 8.43 -3.74 -3.55
N PRO A 168 7.18 -4.12 -3.88
CA PRO A 168 6.20 -4.38 -2.85
C PRO A 168 6.63 -5.49 -1.89
N VAL A 169 6.22 -5.34 -0.64
CA VAL A 169 6.45 -6.30 0.44
C VAL A 169 5.15 -7.03 0.76
N VAL A 170 5.20 -8.35 0.85
CA VAL A 170 4.10 -9.18 1.38
C VAL A 170 4.57 -9.90 2.63
N ALA A 171 3.83 -9.82 3.73
CA ALA A 171 4.28 -10.36 5.01
C ALA A 171 3.21 -11.23 5.68
N VAL A 172 3.64 -12.36 6.22
CA VAL A 172 2.88 -13.22 7.13
C VAL A 172 3.56 -13.20 8.48
N LEU A 173 2.87 -12.65 9.48
CA LEU A 173 3.25 -12.76 10.88
C LEU A 173 2.15 -13.52 11.61
N HIS A 174 2.54 -14.45 12.50
CA HIS A 174 1.54 -15.21 13.26
C HIS A 174 0.89 -14.31 14.31
N MET A 175 -0.23 -13.71 13.93
CA MET A 175 -1.02 -12.80 14.77
C MET A 175 -2.48 -13.24 14.82
N PRO A 176 -3.18 -13.02 15.95
CA PRO A 176 -4.61 -13.30 16.05
C PRO A 176 -5.43 -12.45 15.07
N ALA A 177 -6.58 -12.99 14.64
CA ALA A 177 -7.54 -12.23 13.86
C ALA A 177 -7.96 -10.95 14.59
N GLY A 178 -8.11 -9.84 13.85
CA GLY A 178 -8.46 -8.51 14.39
C GLY A 178 -7.26 -7.65 14.82
N TYR A 179 -6.10 -8.24 15.11
CA TYR A 179 -4.89 -7.48 15.45
C TYR A 179 -4.10 -7.06 14.20
N THR A 180 -4.18 -7.79 13.11
CA THR A 180 -3.40 -7.56 11.89
C THR A 180 -3.72 -6.22 11.23
N ARG A 181 -4.97 -5.79 11.27
CA ARG A 181 -5.38 -4.47 10.79
C ARG A 181 -4.78 -3.35 11.63
N ILE A 182 -4.93 -3.43 12.96
CA ILE A 182 -4.39 -2.42 13.91
C ILE A 182 -2.87 -2.32 13.75
N TYR A 183 -2.21 -3.45 13.60
CA TYR A 183 -0.76 -3.50 13.41
C TYR A 183 -0.34 -2.86 12.07
N ALA A 184 -1.07 -3.11 10.98
CA ALA A 184 -0.80 -2.45 9.69
C ALA A 184 -0.96 -0.93 9.78
N GLU A 185 -2.00 -0.43 10.45
CA GLU A 185 -2.23 1.00 10.69
C GLU A 185 -1.10 1.62 11.54
N GLN A 186 -0.67 0.92 12.58
CA GLN A 186 0.45 1.34 13.44
C GLN A 186 1.76 1.39 12.63
N LEU A 187 2.08 0.37 11.85
CA LEU A 187 3.27 0.36 10.99
C LEU A 187 3.25 1.51 9.98
N CYS A 188 2.09 1.77 9.36
CA CYS A 188 1.93 2.91 8.45
C CYS A 188 2.33 4.23 9.12
N THR A 189 1.83 4.45 10.35
CA THR A 189 2.11 5.67 11.13
C THR A 189 3.57 5.76 11.56
N GLU A 190 4.15 4.66 12.04
CA GLU A 190 5.49 4.66 12.63
C GLU A 190 6.64 4.60 11.62
N THR A 191 6.38 4.08 10.41
CA THR A 191 7.41 3.86 9.38
C THR A 191 7.26 4.76 8.17
N GLY A 192 6.09 5.39 7.97
CA GLY A 192 5.78 6.19 6.79
C GLY A 192 5.53 5.38 5.51
N HIS A 193 5.65 4.05 5.55
CA HIS A 193 5.32 3.18 4.42
C HIS A 193 3.79 3.07 4.22
N ASN A 194 3.36 2.81 2.99
CA ASN A 194 1.97 2.44 2.71
C ASN A 194 1.72 0.99 3.14
N VAL A 195 1.33 0.79 4.40
CA VAL A 195 1.09 -0.54 4.98
C VAL A 195 -0.41 -0.80 5.05
N VAL A 196 -0.85 -1.92 4.48
CA VAL A 196 -2.26 -2.31 4.45
C VAL A 196 -2.46 -3.78 4.85
N GLU A 197 -3.60 -4.09 5.44
CA GLU A 197 -4.03 -5.47 5.62
C GLU A 197 -4.47 -6.07 4.28
N ALA A 198 -4.14 -7.34 4.04
CA ALA A 198 -4.44 -8.02 2.79
C ALA A 198 -5.94 -8.14 2.52
N LYS A 199 -6.33 -7.90 1.26
CA LYS A 199 -7.67 -8.18 0.73
C LYS A 199 -7.54 -8.93 -0.59
N SER A 200 -8.42 -9.91 -0.84
CA SER A 200 -8.40 -10.65 -2.10
C SER A 200 -8.59 -9.73 -3.30
N GLY A 201 -7.76 -9.90 -4.32
CA GLY A 201 -7.76 -9.08 -5.54
C GLY A 201 -7.00 -7.76 -5.43
N LEU A 202 -6.28 -7.51 -4.33
CA LEU A 202 -5.44 -6.34 -4.17
C LEU A 202 -4.19 -6.45 -5.07
N TYR A 203 -4.07 -5.55 -6.04
CA TYR A 203 -2.85 -5.41 -6.85
C TYR A 203 -1.78 -4.66 -6.07
N LEU A 204 -0.54 -5.14 -6.22
CA LEU A 204 0.60 -4.59 -5.51
C LEU A 204 1.25 -3.46 -6.32
N SER A 205 1.62 -2.39 -5.63
CA SER A 205 2.39 -1.28 -6.18
C SER A 205 3.74 -1.14 -5.47
N GLN A 206 4.64 -0.41 -6.10
CA GLN A 206 5.95 -0.08 -5.52
C GLN A 206 5.77 0.62 -4.16
N GLY A 207 6.60 0.26 -3.19
CA GLY A 207 6.57 0.82 -1.83
C GLY A 207 5.41 0.35 -0.95
N MET A 208 4.48 -0.46 -1.50
CA MET A 208 3.36 -1.01 -0.72
C MET A 208 3.83 -2.17 0.15
N VAL A 209 3.33 -2.23 1.37
CA VAL A 209 3.53 -3.34 2.31
C VAL A 209 2.18 -3.96 2.63
N VAL A 210 2.03 -5.24 2.39
CA VAL A 210 0.78 -5.97 2.63
C VAL A 210 0.97 -6.99 3.73
N ILE A 211 0.22 -6.84 4.82
CA ILE A 211 0.22 -7.75 5.97
C ILE A 211 -0.93 -8.76 5.82
N ALA A 212 -0.65 -10.03 5.98
CA ALA A 212 -1.68 -11.06 5.95
C ALA A 212 -2.75 -10.85 7.02
N GLN A 213 -4.01 -11.05 6.67
CA GLN A 213 -5.12 -11.01 7.60
C GLN A 213 -5.09 -12.23 8.52
N GLY A 214 -5.28 -12.02 9.82
CA GLY A 214 -5.37 -13.11 10.79
C GLY A 214 -6.53 -14.05 10.48
N GLY A 215 -6.25 -15.36 10.50
CA GLY A 215 -7.24 -16.40 10.15
C GLY A 215 -7.39 -16.68 8.64
N GLN A 216 -6.65 -16.00 7.78
CA GLN A 216 -6.69 -16.19 6.33
C GLN A 216 -5.28 -16.39 5.76
N HIS A 217 -5.16 -17.32 4.80
CA HIS A 217 -3.91 -17.52 4.07
C HIS A 217 -3.70 -16.43 3.02
N LEU A 218 -2.53 -15.81 3.04
CA LEU A 218 -2.09 -14.87 2.02
C LEU A 218 -1.35 -15.62 0.90
N ARG A 219 -1.77 -15.43 -0.34
CA ARG A 219 -1.09 -15.96 -1.53
C ARG A 219 -0.83 -14.86 -2.54
N LEU A 220 0.34 -14.95 -3.19
CA LEU A 220 0.73 -14.08 -4.28
C LEU A 220 0.41 -14.73 -5.63
N PHE A 221 -0.12 -13.93 -6.54
CA PHE A 221 -0.33 -14.30 -7.93
C PHE A 221 0.22 -13.21 -8.86
N ARG A 222 0.34 -13.56 -10.14
CA ARG A 222 0.77 -12.61 -11.18
C ARG A 222 -0.08 -12.81 -12.43
N ASP A 223 -0.54 -11.71 -13.00
CA ASP A 223 -1.18 -11.66 -14.31
C ASP A 223 -0.53 -10.59 -15.20
N LYS A 224 -1.21 -10.22 -16.31
CA LYS A 224 -0.74 -9.20 -17.25
C LYS A 224 -0.66 -7.80 -16.65
N LYS A 225 -1.41 -7.54 -15.55
CA LYS A 225 -1.43 -6.23 -14.86
C LYS A 225 -0.35 -6.13 -13.77
N GLY A 226 0.23 -7.26 -13.33
CA GLY A 226 1.25 -7.31 -12.30
C GLY A 226 0.97 -8.31 -11.20
N TYR A 227 1.62 -8.12 -10.04
CA TYR A 227 1.36 -8.94 -8.86
C TYR A 227 0.09 -8.52 -8.15
N PHE A 228 -0.67 -9.51 -7.68
CA PHE A 228 -1.82 -9.30 -6.80
C PHE A 228 -1.86 -10.40 -5.73
N VAL A 229 -2.60 -10.15 -4.67
CA VAL A 229 -2.75 -11.12 -3.57
C VAL A 229 -4.18 -11.60 -3.43
N THR A 230 -4.34 -12.83 -2.91
CA THR A 230 -5.58 -13.33 -2.35
C THR A 230 -5.41 -13.55 -0.84
N SER A 231 -6.50 -13.33 -0.11
CA SER A 231 -6.60 -13.58 1.33
C SER A 231 -7.86 -14.41 1.55
N GLU A 232 -7.70 -15.65 1.97
CA GLU A 232 -8.78 -16.62 2.04
C GLU A 232 -8.64 -17.51 3.28
N ALA A 233 -9.77 -17.80 3.93
CA ALA A 233 -9.81 -18.77 5.01
C ALA A 233 -9.39 -20.17 4.50
N GLY A 234 -8.68 -20.91 5.33
CA GLY A 234 -8.21 -22.23 4.95
C GLY A 234 -7.84 -23.09 6.15
N VAL A 235 -7.56 -24.37 5.88
CA VAL A 235 -7.04 -25.28 6.90
C VAL A 235 -5.65 -24.84 7.34
N LYS A 236 -5.33 -25.01 8.61
CA LYS A 236 -4.00 -24.67 9.14
C LYS A 236 -2.91 -25.48 8.42
N VAL A 237 -1.88 -24.79 7.95
CA VAL A 237 -0.66 -25.35 7.38
C VAL A 237 0.47 -25.08 8.37
N SER A 238 1.27 -26.10 8.69
CA SER A 238 2.32 -26.02 9.72
C SER A 238 1.79 -25.49 11.09
N GLY A 239 0.50 -25.78 11.38
CA GLY A 239 -0.20 -25.36 12.60
C GLY A 239 -0.79 -23.95 12.56
N HIS A 240 -0.61 -23.19 11.47
CA HIS A 240 -0.95 -21.77 11.38
C HIS A 240 -1.88 -21.41 10.21
N CYS A 241 -2.72 -20.41 10.41
CA CYS A 241 -3.46 -19.69 9.40
C CYS A 241 -3.57 -18.22 9.83
N PRO A 242 -2.87 -17.27 9.13
CA PRO A 242 -2.02 -17.48 7.97
C PRO A 242 -0.76 -18.32 8.25
N SER A 243 -0.27 -19.01 7.21
CA SER A 243 1.00 -19.74 7.25
C SER A 243 2.03 -19.09 6.33
N VAL A 244 3.26 -19.02 6.81
CA VAL A 244 4.43 -18.49 6.06
C VAL A 244 4.77 -19.44 4.90
N ASP A 245 4.66 -20.74 5.08
CA ASP A 245 4.88 -21.72 4.01
C ASP A 245 3.92 -21.47 2.83
N VAL A 246 2.63 -21.19 3.11
CA VAL A 246 1.63 -20.90 2.06
C VAL A 246 1.98 -19.65 1.26
N LEU A 247 2.42 -18.58 1.95
CA LEU A 247 2.88 -17.37 1.28
C LEU A 247 4.10 -17.67 0.42
N PHE A 248 5.14 -18.25 1.00
CA PHE A 248 6.42 -18.48 0.32
C PHE A 248 6.27 -19.44 -0.86
N ASP A 249 5.44 -20.47 -0.76
CA ASP A 249 5.13 -21.35 -1.90
C ASP A 249 4.49 -20.56 -3.05
N SER A 250 3.50 -19.72 -2.77
CA SER A 250 2.86 -18.91 -3.81
C SER A 250 3.83 -17.89 -4.45
N VAL A 251 4.74 -17.33 -3.65
CA VAL A 251 5.80 -16.43 -4.13
C VAL A 251 6.82 -17.18 -5.00
N ALA A 252 7.19 -18.41 -4.61
CA ALA A 252 8.09 -19.25 -5.39
C ALA A 252 7.59 -19.44 -6.83
N TYR A 253 6.30 -19.75 -7.00
CA TYR A 253 5.71 -19.95 -8.33
C TYR A 253 5.47 -18.66 -9.10
N SER A 254 5.02 -17.60 -8.43
CA SER A 254 4.60 -16.35 -9.09
C SER A 254 5.76 -15.43 -9.44
N ALA A 255 6.82 -15.39 -8.61
CA ALA A 255 7.92 -14.44 -8.75
C ALA A 255 9.27 -15.11 -9.11
N LYS A 256 9.46 -16.38 -8.74
CA LYS A 256 10.69 -17.15 -9.06
C LYS A 256 11.94 -16.37 -8.61
N ARG A 257 12.93 -16.21 -9.52
CA ARG A 257 14.18 -15.48 -9.28
C ARG A 257 13.99 -13.99 -8.95
N ASN A 258 12.80 -13.46 -9.17
CA ASN A 258 12.48 -12.07 -8.87
C ASN A 258 12.03 -11.86 -7.42
N ALA A 259 12.03 -12.91 -6.60
CA ALA A 259 11.66 -12.83 -5.20
C ALA A 259 12.90 -12.69 -4.29
N ILE A 260 12.73 -11.89 -3.24
CA ILE A 260 13.59 -11.90 -2.05
C ILE A 260 12.75 -12.43 -0.90
N GLY A 261 13.17 -13.57 -0.33
CA GLY A 261 12.55 -14.14 0.86
C GLY A 261 13.26 -13.68 2.13
N VAL A 262 12.52 -13.36 3.19
CA VAL A 262 13.08 -13.02 4.50
C VAL A 262 12.34 -13.82 5.56
N ILE A 263 13.07 -14.58 6.38
CA ILE A 263 12.52 -15.28 7.52
C ILE A 263 13.07 -14.68 8.81
N LEU A 264 12.16 -14.24 9.67
CA LEU A 264 12.44 -13.54 10.90
C LEU A 264 12.27 -14.45 12.12
N THR A 265 12.71 -13.95 13.26
CA THR A 265 12.51 -14.55 14.58
C THR A 265 11.10 -15.17 14.72
N GLY A 266 11.03 -16.34 15.33
CA GLY A 266 9.78 -17.08 15.54
C GLY A 266 10.02 -18.51 16.01
N MET A 267 9.03 -19.06 16.68
CA MET A 267 9.04 -20.44 17.16
C MET A 267 8.57 -21.41 16.05
N GLY A 268 9.15 -22.60 15.98
CA GLY A 268 8.76 -23.64 15.05
C GLY A 268 9.50 -23.62 13.73
N CYS A 269 8.87 -24.12 12.66
CA CYS A 269 9.48 -24.31 11.35
C CYS A 269 8.61 -23.83 10.17
N ASP A 270 7.49 -23.15 10.43
CA ASP A 270 6.65 -22.59 9.36
C ASP A 270 7.44 -21.60 8.51
N GLY A 271 7.34 -21.71 7.20
CA GLY A 271 8.11 -20.94 6.23
C GLY A 271 9.41 -21.60 5.77
N ALA A 272 9.96 -22.56 6.51
CA ALA A 272 11.21 -23.22 6.10
C ALA A 272 11.06 -24.03 4.80
N LYS A 273 9.96 -24.73 4.64
CA LYS A 273 9.66 -25.52 3.44
C LYS A 273 9.34 -24.62 2.24
N GLY A 274 8.48 -23.63 2.42
CA GLY A 274 8.15 -22.66 1.36
C GLY A 274 9.38 -21.85 0.92
N MET A 275 10.25 -21.47 1.85
CA MET A 275 11.52 -20.78 1.55
C MET A 275 12.47 -21.67 0.74
N LEU A 276 12.50 -22.99 1.01
CA LEU A 276 13.27 -23.93 0.20
C LEU A 276 12.73 -23.99 -1.24
N ASN A 277 11.41 -23.96 -1.42
CA ASN A 277 10.80 -23.89 -2.74
C ASN A 277 11.14 -22.56 -3.44
N MET A 278 11.14 -21.43 -2.74
CA MET A 278 11.62 -20.16 -3.26
C MET A 278 13.07 -20.27 -3.77
N LYS A 279 13.97 -20.87 -2.98
CA LYS A 279 15.37 -21.09 -3.39
C LYS A 279 15.50 -21.95 -4.64
N LYS A 280 14.76 -23.06 -4.72
CA LYS A 280 14.71 -23.93 -5.90
C LYS A 280 14.24 -23.22 -7.16
N MET A 281 13.37 -22.20 -7.01
CA MET A 281 12.89 -21.36 -8.10
C MET A 281 13.80 -20.16 -8.40
N GLY A 282 14.96 -20.07 -7.73
CA GLY A 282 15.99 -19.04 -7.97
C GLY A 282 15.86 -17.78 -7.14
N ALA A 283 14.97 -17.73 -6.16
CA ALA A 283 14.84 -16.60 -5.23
C ALA A 283 16.07 -16.49 -4.32
N TYR A 284 16.36 -15.26 -3.88
CA TYR A 284 17.37 -14.99 -2.87
C TYR A 284 16.75 -14.91 -1.48
N ASN A 285 17.25 -15.70 -0.55
CA ASN A 285 16.62 -15.85 0.76
C ASN A 285 17.55 -15.40 1.89
N ILE A 286 17.02 -14.53 2.76
CA ILE A 286 17.72 -13.99 3.94
C ILE A 286 17.09 -14.60 5.19
N GLY A 287 17.92 -15.13 6.09
CA GLY A 287 17.50 -15.58 7.41
C GLY A 287 18.03 -14.64 8.49
N GLN A 288 17.20 -14.24 9.44
CA GLN A 288 17.66 -13.55 10.65
C GLN A 288 18.62 -14.48 11.41
N ASP A 289 19.71 -13.94 11.92
CA ASP A 289 20.69 -14.75 12.66
C ASP A 289 20.23 -15.10 14.09
N ALA A 290 21.00 -15.94 14.76
CA ALA A 290 20.68 -16.40 16.10
C ALA A 290 20.80 -15.28 17.16
N GLU A 291 21.79 -14.40 17.02
CA GLU A 291 22.11 -13.38 18.02
C GLU A 291 21.03 -12.30 18.11
N SER A 292 20.47 -11.89 16.97
CA SER A 292 19.44 -10.87 16.92
C SER A 292 18.00 -11.43 17.01
N SER A 293 17.82 -12.76 16.95
CA SER A 293 16.50 -13.40 17.07
C SER A 293 16.06 -13.53 18.53
N ILE A 294 14.83 -13.09 18.82
CA ILE A 294 14.21 -13.35 20.14
C ILE A 294 13.99 -14.85 20.33
N VAL A 295 13.53 -15.53 19.27
CA VAL A 295 13.40 -16.99 19.21
C VAL A 295 14.00 -17.47 17.89
N TYR A 296 15.15 -18.13 17.96
CA TYR A 296 15.83 -18.67 16.79
C TYR A 296 15.30 -20.06 16.41
N GLY A 297 13.99 -20.14 16.06
CA GLY A 297 13.33 -21.38 15.64
C GLY A 297 13.09 -21.41 14.13
N MET A 298 12.20 -20.54 13.63
CA MET A 298 11.89 -20.44 12.19
C MET A 298 13.13 -20.15 11.33
N PRO A 299 13.98 -19.16 11.66
CA PRO A 299 15.20 -18.93 10.91
C PRO A 299 16.18 -20.10 10.96
N LYS A 300 16.31 -20.79 12.12
CA LYS A 300 17.13 -21.98 12.29
C LYS A 300 16.68 -23.11 11.35
N ALA A 301 15.38 -23.44 11.37
CA ALA A 301 14.83 -24.48 10.53
C ALA A 301 15.04 -24.19 9.02
N ALA A 302 14.92 -22.93 8.61
CA ALA A 302 15.21 -22.50 7.24
C ALA A 302 16.69 -22.55 6.90
N TYR A 303 17.57 -22.26 7.84
CA TYR A 303 19.02 -22.38 7.65
C TYR A 303 19.46 -23.84 7.53
N GLU A 304 19.03 -24.69 8.46
CA GLU A 304 19.38 -26.11 8.52
C GLU A 304 18.90 -26.91 7.29
N ASN A 305 17.73 -26.55 6.73
CA ASN A 305 17.25 -27.21 5.50
C ASN A 305 17.92 -26.66 4.22
N GLY A 306 18.85 -25.71 4.36
CA GLY A 306 19.61 -25.13 3.26
C GLY A 306 18.85 -24.09 2.43
N SER A 307 17.69 -23.60 2.88
CA SER A 307 16.90 -22.62 2.12
C SER A 307 17.45 -21.19 2.20
N VAL A 308 18.16 -20.84 3.26
CA VAL A 308 18.75 -19.52 3.45
C VAL A 308 19.99 -19.36 2.55
N SER A 309 20.08 -18.24 1.84
CA SER A 309 21.24 -17.85 1.03
C SER A 309 22.24 -17.07 1.86
N LYS A 310 21.74 -16.24 2.79
CA LYS A 310 22.56 -15.44 3.70
C LYS A 310 21.86 -15.24 5.05
N GLN A 311 22.58 -15.49 6.13
CA GLN A 311 22.15 -15.04 7.46
C GLN A 311 22.61 -13.61 7.71
N CYS A 312 21.74 -12.81 8.32
CA CYS A 312 22.02 -11.42 8.66
C CYS A 312 21.52 -11.08 10.06
N PRO A 313 22.25 -10.27 10.83
CA PRO A 313 21.68 -9.56 11.98
C PRO A 313 20.49 -8.71 11.55
N LEU A 314 19.53 -8.52 12.46
CA LEU A 314 18.30 -7.78 12.17
C LEU A 314 18.55 -6.41 11.56
N ASP A 315 19.52 -5.66 12.09
CA ASP A 315 19.90 -4.31 11.63
C ASP A 315 20.55 -4.28 10.24
N LYS A 316 20.96 -5.43 9.69
CA LYS A 316 21.58 -5.57 8.37
C LYS A 316 20.65 -6.13 7.30
N ILE A 317 19.47 -6.65 7.67
CA ILE A 317 18.51 -7.23 6.71
C ILE A 317 18.09 -6.20 5.67
N ALA A 318 17.72 -4.98 6.08
CA ALA A 318 17.35 -3.91 5.16
C ALA A 318 18.49 -3.55 4.18
N GLN A 319 19.72 -3.47 4.67
CA GLN A 319 20.91 -3.21 3.84
C GLN A 319 21.14 -4.31 2.80
N GLU A 320 20.94 -5.57 3.18
CA GLU A 320 21.07 -6.70 2.25
C GLU A 320 19.97 -6.70 1.19
N ILE A 321 18.73 -6.35 1.56
CA ILE A 321 17.62 -6.17 0.62
C ILE A 321 17.97 -5.07 -0.40
N HIS A 322 18.44 -3.90 0.04
CA HIS A 322 18.88 -2.81 -0.84
C HIS A 322 19.96 -3.28 -1.81
N TYR A 323 21.00 -3.92 -1.28
CA TYR A 323 22.12 -4.42 -2.10
C TYR A 323 21.62 -5.35 -3.22
N ARG A 324 20.70 -6.27 -2.91
CA ARG A 324 20.13 -7.22 -3.89
C ARG A 324 19.26 -6.57 -4.94
N ILE A 325 18.54 -5.51 -4.57
CA ILE A 325 17.72 -4.77 -5.51
C ILE A 325 18.59 -3.94 -6.44
N ASP A 326 19.56 -3.23 -5.89
CA ASP A 326 20.41 -2.29 -6.63
C ASP A 326 21.43 -3.00 -7.53
N SER A 327 21.91 -4.20 -7.14
CA SER A 327 22.86 -5.00 -7.93
C SER A 327 22.22 -5.72 -9.13
N GLY A 328 20.91 -5.71 -9.25
CA GLY A 328 20.23 -6.39 -10.37
C GLY A 328 20.22 -7.92 -10.30
N LEU A 329 20.77 -8.48 -9.23
CA LEU A 329 20.94 -9.93 -9.00
C LEU A 329 19.68 -10.57 -8.43
#